data_2747aa4f4fc9fc073f693dfd4c4f58e7
#
_entry.id   2747aa4f4fc9fc073f693dfd4c4f58e7
#
_cell.length_a   1.000
_cell.length_b   1.000
_cell.length_c   1.000
_cell.angle_alpha   90.00
_cell.angle_beta   90.00
_cell.angle_gamma   90.00
#
_symmetry.space_group_name_H-M   'P 1'
#
loop_
_entity.id
_entity.type
_entity.pdbx_description
1 polymer ?
#
loop_
_entity_poly.entity_id
_entity_poly.type
_entity_poly.pdbx_seq_one_letter_code
_entity_poly.pdbx_strand_id
1 'polypeptide(L)'
;MLNLALFLNLEVGGFFNRFSTIFSSEIGDGSSLVFTKLDFWLFFLLVMVVFSFLHKKKLVRSIFLTVVSCFFFFKTSGLYVLLLLISVAVNYFLGKRIYVARSELRSKWIIAFSAIFNLLILGYFKYAYFFTESFNEMFQTDYELVNQFALMGNGFFGSGTFVEKILLPVGVSFFTFQNISYVVDIFRKEIKPVKNFFDYTFFVTFFPQLVMGPIVRARDFIPQISEPFHLTKTEFSWSVIQIVKGLIKKIVIADFLVVYFIDKILFPESSVFSEPGFTYVIAMWAYSIHIYADFSGYTDIAIGLSRLMGFKLKPNFNSPYKALNVADFWRRWHISLGSWLRDYLYIPLGGNRTGSLGSYLAILIIFTFLIFITQWYALLYVYGILTLLYIIGYLTINNFKKYVHRDLNLIITMVVGGLWHGASENFVIWGAMNGCALLVYKYWKRISFYEKSTTWLATFWKIFLTFNFITFTRVWFKLDEVRKGPFNETGLADAEADAYPIQLLKRIWYNFDFSVAYFLDFIVVYQNPLIIMVCGFIVHMLPNKVKKLWENAYSAMPIWMQAISVGIIIILIYQAIGAEQPPFVYLQF
;
A
#
# COMPACT_ATOMS: atom_id res chain seq x y z
N MET A 1 11.36 16.85 -33.92
CA MET A 1 11.35 15.89 -35.04
C MET A 1 12.36 14.76 -34.91
N LEU A 2 13.55 14.96 -34.30
CA LEU A 2 14.54 13.86 -34.11
C LEU A 2 14.02 12.72 -33.19
N ASN A 3 13.21 13.03 -32.17
CA ASN A 3 12.71 12.02 -31.24
C ASN A 3 11.56 11.15 -31.77
N LEU A 4 10.85 11.61 -32.81
CA LEU A 4 9.81 10.80 -33.46
C LEU A 4 10.43 9.71 -34.35
N ALA A 5 11.60 9.97 -34.93
CA ALA A 5 12.36 8.98 -35.69
C ALA A 5 12.93 7.86 -34.82
N LEU A 6 13.30 8.16 -33.55
CA LEU A 6 13.69 7.15 -32.53
C LEU A 6 12.50 6.29 -32.10
N PHE A 7 11.30 6.85 -32.07
CA PHE A 7 10.07 6.11 -31.77
C PHE A 7 9.65 5.21 -32.96
N LEU A 8 9.93 5.59 -34.17
CA LEU A 8 9.61 4.83 -35.38
C LEU A 8 10.74 3.90 -35.85
N ASN A 9 11.96 4.04 -35.33
CA ASN A 9 13.05 3.06 -35.46
C ASN A 9 12.86 1.84 -34.49
N LEU A 10 11.63 1.42 -34.32
CA LEU A 10 11.32 0.05 -33.98
C LEU A 10 11.71 -0.83 -35.18
N GLU A 11 13.01 -1.09 -35.32
CA GLU A 11 13.42 -2.24 -36.12
C GLU A 11 12.54 -3.42 -35.70
N VAL A 12 11.94 -4.07 -36.68
CA VAL A 12 11.11 -5.26 -36.43
C VAL A 12 11.88 -6.26 -35.54
N GLY A 13 13.21 -6.33 -35.67
CA GLY A 13 14.12 -7.06 -34.79
C GLY A 13 14.11 -6.57 -33.33
N GLY A 14 14.01 -5.28 -33.05
CA GLY A 14 13.92 -4.73 -31.69
C GLY A 14 12.60 -5.09 -31.00
N PHE A 15 11.50 -5.16 -31.74
CA PHE A 15 10.20 -5.61 -31.22
C PHE A 15 10.24 -7.11 -30.85
N PHE A 16 10.77 -7.96 -31.73
CA PHE A 16 10.91 -9.40 -31.44
C PHE A 16 11.89 -9.67 -30.29
N ASN A 17 12.98 -8.91 -30.19
CA ASN A 17 13.91 -9.03 -29.06
C ASN A 17 13.23 -8.62 -27.74
N ARG A 18 12.49 -7.52 -27.66
CA ARG A 18 11.70 -7.15 -26.48
C ARG A 18 10.61 -8.16 -26.15
N PHE A 19 9.98 -8.74 -27.17
CA PHE A 19 8.99 -9.80 -26.98
C PHE A 19 9.65 -11.08 -26.43
N SER A 20 10.87 -11.41 -26.84
CA SER A 20 11.63 -12.53 -26.29
C SER A 20 12.07 -12.28 -24.85
N THR A 21 12.41 -11.04 -24.47
CA THR A 21 12.78 -10.70 -23.06
C THR A 21 11.64 -10.88 -22.08
N ILE A 22 10.37 -10.75 -22.50
CA ILE A 22 9.21 -11.06 -21.65
C ILE A 22 9.24 -12.52 -21.19
N PHE A 23 9.73 -13.43 -22.04
CA PHE A 23 9.78 -14.86 -21.77
C PHE A 23 11.17 -15.35 -21.32
N SER A 24 12.25 -14.54 -21.48
CA SER A 24 13.59 -14.91 -21.05
C SER A 24 13.65 -15.10 -19.52
N SER A 25 14.50 -16.00 -19.08
CA SER A 25 14.61 -16.46 -17.69
C SER A 25 15.41 -15.54 -16.78
N GLU A 26 15.83 -14.37 -17.22
CA GLU A 26 16.53 -13.40 -16.38
C GLU A 26 15.57 -12.90 -15.27
N ILE A 27 15.74 -13.53 -14.10
CA ILE A 27 14.97 -13.28 -12.91
C ILE A 27 15.82 -12.38 -12.03
N GLY A 28 15.34 -11.18 -11.71
CA GLY A 28 15.95 -10.38 -10.64
C GLY A 28 16.74 -9.14 -11.04
N ASP A 29 16.89 -8.81 -12.32
CA ASP A 29 17.62 -7.61 -12.80
C ASP A 29 16.76 -6.32 -12.91
N GLY A 30 15.62 -6.29 -12.23
CA GLY A 30 14.67 -5.16 -12.34
C GLY A 30 13.81 -5.18 -13.62
N SER A 31 13.84 -6.25 -14.42
CA SER A 31 12.98 -6.48 -15.59
C SER A 31 11.54 -6.85 -15.22
N SER A 32 11.11 -6.61 -13.98
CA SER A 32 9.75 -6.87 -13.51
C SER A 32 8.72 -6.19 -14.40
N LEU A 33 7.63 -6.90 -14.72
CA LEU A 33 6.49 -6.40 -15.50
C LEU A 33 5.74 -5.31 -14.70
N VAL A 34 6.33 -4.13 -14.62
CA VAL A 34 5.74 -2.96 -13.92
C VAL A 34 4.81 -2.22 -14.87
N PHE A 35 3.68 -1.73 -14.40
CA PHE A 35 2.66 -1.03 -15.20
C PHE A 35 3.16 0.20 -15.96
N THR A 36 4.29 0.76 -15.58
CA THR A 36 4.93 1.91 -16.28
C THR A 36 5.80 1.49 -17.45
N LYS A 37 6.19 0.22 -17.57
CA LYS A 37 7.07 -0.29 -18.63
C LYS A 37 6.29 -0.76 -19.86
N LEU A 38 6.85 -0.55 -21.05
CA LEU A 38 6.28 -1.00 -22.31
C LEU A 38 6.07 -2.54 -22.33
N ASP A 39 7.00 -3.29 -21.74
CA ASP A 39 6.96 -4.74 -21.69
C ASP A 39 5.69 -5.27 -21.02
N PHE A 40 5.20 -4.56 -19.98
CA PHE A 40 3.91 -4.89 -19.36
C PHE A 40 2.75 -4.72 -20.36
N TRP A 41 2.75 -3.66 -21.16
CA TRP A 41 1.66 -3.41 -22.11
C TRP A 41 1.66 -4.39 -23.27
N LEU A 42 2.83 -4.83 -23.74
CA LEU A 42 2.97 -5.92 -24.73
C LEU A 42 2.45 -7.24 -24.15
N PHE A 43 2.84 -7.56 -22.91
CA PHE A 43 2.33 -8.72 -22.19
C PHE A 43 0.80 -8.65 -22.04
N PHE A 44 0.26 -7.50 -21.60
CA PHE A 44 -1.18 -7.34 -21.42
C PHE A 44 -1.94 -7.43 -22.74
N LEU A 45 -1.41 -6.88 -23.82
CA LEU A 45 -1.99 -7.01 -25.14
C LEU A 45 -2.09 -8.50 -25.55
N LEU A 46 -1.03 -9.27 -25.38
CA LEU A 46 -1.04 -10.70 -25.66
C LEU A 46 -2.10 -11.42 -24.80
N VAL A 47 -2.15 -11.11 -23.51
CA VAL A 47 -3.15 -11.65 -22.59
C VAL A 47 -4.57 -11.37 -23.10
N MET A 48 -4.86 -10.13 -23.53
CA MET A 48 -6.17 -9.74 -24.03
C MET A 48 -6.53 -10.41 -25.35
N VAL A 49 -5.56 -10.61 -26.26
CA VAL A 49 -5.76 -11.36 -27.52
C VAL A 49 -6.17 -12.81 -27.20
N VAL A 50 -5.41 -13.52 -26.36
CA VAL A 50 -5.73 -14.90 -25.99
C VAL A 50 -7.04 -14.97 -25.19
N PHE A 51 -7.26 -14.02 -24.27
CA PHE A 51 -8.50 -13.91 -23.49
C PHE A 51 -9.74 -13.78 -24.39
N SER A 52 -9.64 -13.06 -25.51
CA SER A 52 -10.74 -12.87 -26.45
C SER A 52 -11.27 -14.18 -27.05
N PHE A 53 -10.45 -15.21 -27.13
CA PHE A 53 -10.83 -16.56 -27.60
C PHE A 53 -11.34 -17.45 -26.46
N LEU A 54 -10.84 -17.26 -25.23
CA LEU A 54 -11.06 -18.17 -24.10
C LEU A 54 -12.20 -17.73 -23.15
N HIS A 55 -12.62 -16.46 -23.17
CA HIS A 55 -13.52 -15.86 -22.18
C HIS A 55 -14.90 -16.53 -22.07
N LYS A 56 -15.37 -17.19 -23.14
CA LYS A 56 -16.71 -17.84 -23.18
C LYS A 56 -16.81 -19.04 -22.25
N LYS A 57 -15.71 -19.82 -22.06
CA LYS A 57 -15.68 -21.01 -21.22
C LYS A 57 -15.14 -20.64 -19.81
N LYS A 58 -16.00 -20.59 -18.82
CA LYS A 58 -15.69 -20.14 -17.45
C LYS A 58 -14.45 -20.79 -16.84
N LEU A 59 -14.38 -22.13 -16.87
CA LEU A 59 -13.25 -22.88 -16.32
C LEU A 59 -11.93 -22.58 -17.07
N VAL A 60 -11.98 -22.56 -18.40
CA VAL A 60 -10.80 -22.26 -19.23
C VAL A 60 -10.31 -20.84 -18.97
N ARG A 61 -11.23 -19.88 -18.84
CA ARG A 61 -10.94 -18.49 -18.46
C ARG A 61 -10.25 -18.41 -17.11
N SER A 62 -10.76 -19.11 -16.08
CA SER A 62 -10.16 -19.11 -14.74
C SER A 62 -8.76 -19.74 -14.76
N ILE A 63 -8.56 -20.87 -15.44
CA ILE A 63 -7.27 -21.53 -15.58
C ILE A 63 -6.29 -20.59 -16.32
N PHE A 64 -6.69 -20.04 -17.46
CA PHE A 64 -5.86 -19.14 -18.24
C PHE A 64 -5.39 -17.94 -17.42
N LEU A 65 -6.33 -17.22 -16.76
CA LEU A 65 -6.00 -16.06 -15.95
C LEU A 65 -5.17 -16.43 -14.71
N THR A 66 -5.35 -17.62 -14.16
CA THR A 66 -4.46 -18.14 -13.08
C THR A 66 -3.04 -18.35 -13.59
N VAL A 67 -2.86 -19.01 -14.75
CA VAL A 67 -1.53 -19.25 -15.33
C VAL A 67 -0.83 -17.92 -15.65
N VAL A 68 -1.54 -16.99 -16.30
CA VAL A 68 -1.05 -15.64 -16.59
C VAL A 68 -0.63 -14.89 -15.32
N SER A 69 -1.44 -14.97 -14.27
CA SER A 69 -1.15 -14.33 -12.98
C SER A 69 0.04 -14.95 -12.28
N CYS A 70 0.18 -16.27 -12.30
CA CYS A 70 1.35 -16.97 -11.78
C CYS A 70 2.61 -16.61 -12.58
N PHE A 71 2.51 -16.50 -13.90
CA PHE A 71 3.63 -16.07 -14.75
C PHE A 71 4.04 -14.62 -14.41
N PHE A 72 3.08 -13.71 -14.29
CA PHE A 72 3.33 -12.33 -13.85
C PHE A 72 4.05 -12.29 -12.50
N PHE A 73 3.55 -13.07 -11.52
CA PHE A 73 4.18 -13.16 -10.20
C PHE A 73 5.57 -13.78 -10.25
N PHE A 74 5.77 -14.81 -11.08
CA PHE A 74 7.09 -15.42 -11.28
C PHE A 74 8.09 -14.39 -11.82
N LYS A 75 7.69 -13.55 -12.77
CA LYS A 75 8.55 -12.48 -13.31
C LYS A 75 8.89 -11.41 -12.26
N THR A 76 8.00 -11.14 -11.31
CA THR A 76 8.22 -10.11 -10.27
C THR A 76 8.92 -10.65 -9.02
N SER A 77 8.70 -11.92 -8.66
CA SER A 77 9.13 -12.50 -7.39
C SER A 77 9.80 -13.88 -7.53
N GLY A 78 10.08 -14.32 -8.76
CA GLY A 78 10.75 -15.57 -9.00
C GLY A 78 10.00 -16.78 -8.43
N LEU A 79 10.77 -17.72 -7.87
CA LEU A 79 10.25 -18.98 -7.33
C LEU A 79 9.36 -18.83 -6.09
N TYR A 80 9.21 -17.61 -5.53
CA TYR A 80 8.21 -17.36 -4.48
C TYR A 80 6.77 -17.58 -4.94
N VAL A 81 6.53 -17.77 -6.26
CA VAL A 81 5.25 -18.27 -6.77
C VAL A 81 4.85 -19.61 -6.13
N LEU A 82 5.80 -20.46 -5.79
CA LEU A 82 5.52 -21.72 -5.08
C LEU A 82 4.98 -21.46 -3.66
N LEU A 83 5.57 -20.49 -2.94
CA LEU A 83 5.07 -20.08 -1.63
C LEU A 83 3.63 -19.58 -1.72
N LEU A 84 3.33 -18.74 -2.72
CA LEU A 84 1.98 -18.24 -2.98
C LEU A 84 1.01 -19.40 -3.21
N LEU A 85 1.37 -20.37 -4.07
CA LEU A 85 0.53 -21.53 -4.39
C LEU A 85 0.34 -22.46 -3.19
N ILE A 86 1.38 -22.67 -2.36
CA ILE A 86 1.26 -23.43 -1.09
C ILE A 86 0.29 -22.71 -0.14
N SER A 87 0.44 -21.40 0.04
CA SER A 87 -0.46 -20.61 0.88
C SER A 87 -1.92 -20.70 0.40
N VAL A 88 -2.13 -20.60 -0.91
CA VAL A 88 -3.45 -20.79 -1.55
C VAL A 88 -4.00 -22.20 -1.26
N ALA A 89 -3.22 -23.24 -1.49
CA ALA A 89 -3.66 -24.62 -1.29
C ALA A 89 -4.06 -24.88 0.16
N VAL A 90 -3.22 -24.48 1.12
CA VAL A 90 -3.50 -24.63 2.56
C VAL A 90 -4.83 -23.96 2.93
N ASN A 91 -5.03 -22.69 2.56
CA ASN A 91 -6.24 -21.95 2.93
C ASN A 91 -7.50 -22.45 2.21
N TYR A 92 -7.39 -22.95 0.98
CA TYR A 92 -8.49 -23.61 0.28
C TYR A 92 -8.98 -24.85 1.04
N PHE A 93 -8.08 -25.73 1.46
CA PHE A 93 -8.44 -26.93 2.21
C PHE A 93 -8.95 -26.60 3.62
N LEU A 94 -8.34 -25.61 4.31
CA LEU A 94 -8.82 -25.15 5.61
C LEU A 94 -10.24 -24.58 5.52
N GLY A 95 -10.56 -23.78 4.49
CA GLY A 95 -11.90 -23.26 4.26
C GLY A 95 -12.94 -24.37 4.11
N LYS A 96 -12.61 -25.44 3.36
CA LYS A 96 -13.49 -26.63 3.24
C LYS A 96 -13.64 -27.36 4.60
N ARG A 97 -12.57 -27.49 5.37
CA ARG A 97 -12.59 -28.15 6.68
C ARG A 97 -13.43 -27.39 7.72
N ILE A 98 -13.38 -26.05 7.70
CA ILE A 98 -14.25 -25.21 8.56
C ILE A 98 -15.73 -25.46 8.26
N TYR A 99 -16.09 -25.50 6.99
CA TYR A 99 -17.49 -25.64 6.57
C TYR A 99 -18.13 -26.97 7.02
N VAL A 100 -17.33 -28.05 7.03
CA VAL A 100 -17.78 -29.38 7.44
C VAL A 100 -17.49 -29.69 8.93
N ALA A 101 -16.92 -28.75 9.67
CA ALA A 101 -16.58 -28.95 11.07
C ALA A 101 -17.85 -29.11 11.92
N ARG A 102 -17.89 -30.18 12.73
CA ARG A 102 -19.05 -30.55 13.56
C ARG A 102 -19.20 -29.69 14.82
N SER A 103 -18.14 -28.98 15.25
CA SER A 103 -18.17 -28.13 16.44
C SER A 103 -17.57 -26.75 16.15
N GLU A 104 -18.09 -25.73 16.85
CA GLU A 104 -17.57 -24.36 16.77
C GLU A 104 -16.12 -24.26 17.28
N LEU A 105 -15.77 -25.02 18.32
CA LEU A 105 -14.42 -25.05 18.87
C LEU A 105 -13.41 -25.57 17.82
N ARG A 106 -13.75 -26.63 17.08
CA ARG A 106 -12.90 -27.16 16.02
C ARG A 106 -12.72 -26.10 14.90
N SER A 107 -13.78 -25.41 14.53
CA SER A 107 -13.70 -24.33 13.54
C SER A 107 -12.78 -23.19 14.02
N LYS A 108 -12.86 -22.80 15.29
CA LYS A 108 -11.97 -21.78 15.89
C LYS A 108 -10.51 -22.19 15.85
N TRP A 109 -10.18 -23.45 16.13
CA TRP A 109 -8.81 -23.96 16.01
C TRP A 109 -8.30 -23.95 14.56
N ILE A 110 -9.14 -24.30 13.60
CA ILE A 110 -8.77 -24.24 12.17
C ILE A 110 -8.49 -22.79 11.74
N ILE A 111 -9.31 -21.82 12.18
CA ILE A 111 -9.05 -20.39 11.91
C ILE A 111 -7.75 -19.94 12.56
N ALA A 112 -7.53 -20.29 13.84
CA ALA A 112 -6.31 -19.94 14.53
C ALA A 112 -5.07 -20.49 13.79
N PHE A 113 -5.12 -21.75 13.36
CA PHE A 113 -4.07 -22.33 12.55
C PHE A 113 -3.87 -21.59 11.23
N SER A 114 -4.94 -21.27 10.49
CA SER A 114 -4.84 -20.49 9.24
C SER A 114 -4.21 -19.11 9.49
N ALA A 115 -4.66 -18.40 10.53
CA ALA A 115 -4.12 -17.10 10.88
C ALA A 115 -2.64 -17.18 11.25
N ILE A 116 -2.25 -18.12 12.11
CA ILE A 116 -0.86 -18.33 12.53
C ILE A 116 0.00 -18.69 11.32
N PHE A 117 -0.43 -19.63 10.47
CA PHE A 117 0.29 -20.03 9.27
C PHE A 117 0.56 -18.84 8.32
N ASN A 118 -0.46 -18.04 8.03
CA ASN A 118 -0.31 -16.88 7.15
C ASN A 118 0.54 -15.77 7.82
N LEU A 119 0.40 -15.55 9.14
CA LEU A 119 1.19 -14.58 9.89
C LEU A 119 2.65 -15.01 10.06
N LEU A 120 2.94 -16.31 10.16
CA LEU A 120 4.32 -16.83 10.17
C LEU A 120 5.01 -16.60 8.83
N ILE A 121 4.33 -16.82 7.70
CA ILE A 121 4.85 -16.47 6.36
C ILE A 121 5.17 -14.97 6.32
N LEU A 122 4.21 -14.13 6.71
CA LEU A 122 4.41 -12.68 6.74
C LEU A 122 5.55 -12.28 7.69
N GLY A 123 5.61 -12.90 8.88
CA GLY A 123 6.63 -12.68 9.90
C GLY A 123 8.03 -13.00 9.38
N TYR A 124 8.18 -14.16 8.75
CA TYR A 124 9.47 -14.60 8.22
C TYR A 124 9.97 -13.70 7.09
N PHE A 125 9.13 -13.40 6.11
CA PHE A 125 9.59 -12.64 4.94
C PHE A 125 9.64 -11.13 5.15
N LYS A 126 8.83 -10.57 6.03
CA LYS A 126 8.76 -9.11 6.23
C LYS A 126 9.46 -8.64 7.49
N TYR A 127 9.41 -9.39 8.58
CA TYR A 127 9.83 -8.91 9.89
C TYR A 127 11.06 -9.62 10.46
N ALA A 128 11.60 -10.64 9.78
CA ALA A 128 12.67 -11.45 10.33
C ALA A 128 13.94 -10.64 10.63
N TYR A 129 14.40 -9.80 9.68
CA TYR A 129 15.56 -8.91 9.92
C TYR A 129 15.32 -7.96 11.09
N PHE A 130 14.18 -7.29 11.12
CA PHE A 130 13.83 -6.36 12.18
C PHE A 130 13.82 -7.00 13.57
N PHE A 131 13.28 -8.22 13.68
CA PHE A 131 13.32 -8.95 14.94
C PHE A 131 14.73 -9.40 15.32
N THR A 132 15.54 -9.82 14.34
CA THR A 132 16.92 -10.26 14.59
C THR A 132 17.79 -9.09 15.00
N GLU A 133 17.71 -7.95 14.33
CA GLU A 133 18.41 -6.72 14.69
C GLU A 133 18.04 -6.26 16.11
N SER A 134 16.74 -6.13 16.42
CA SER A 134 16.27 -5.77 17.77
C SER A 134 16.70 -6.79 18.83
N PHE A 135 16.78 -8.08 18.48
CA PHE A 135 17.26 -9.12 19.37
C PHE A 135 18.78 -8.97 19.64
N ASN A 136 19.57 -8.76 18.58
CA ASN A 136 21.00 -8.57 18.69
C ASN A 136 21.33 -7.35 19.56
N GLU A 137 20.63 -6.22 19.35
CA GLU A 137 20.78 -5.02 20.18
C GLU A 137 20.44 -5.29 21.66
N MET A 138 19.31 -5.98 21.91
CA MET A 138 18.84 -6.22 23.29
C MET A 138 19.77 -7.15 24.07
N PHE A 139 20.26 -8.20 23.41
CA PHE A 139 21.05 -9.25 24.06
C PHE A 139 22.55 -9.16 23.77
N GLN A 140 22.98 -8.11 23.03
CA GLN A 140 24.36 -7.90 22.61
C GLN A 140 24.94 -9.14 21.89
N THR A 141 24.13 -9.72 21.01
CA THR A 141 24.49 -10.86 20.16
C THR A 141 24.69 -10.41 18.72
N ASP A 142 25.32 -11.25 17.92
CA ASP A 142 25.62 -10.98 16.50
C ASP A 142 25.08 -12.13 15.62
N TYR A 143 23.79 -12.40 15.71
CA TYR A 143 23.15 -13.41 14.88
C TYR A 143 22.92 -12.88 13.47
N GLU A 144 23.49 -13.57 12.49
CA GLU A 144 23.19 -13.33 11.08
C GLU A 144 21.99 -14.15 10.63
N LEU A 145 21.07 -13.49 9.93
CA LEU A 145 19.90 -14.14 9.40
C LEU A 145 20.14 -14.63 7.97
N VAL A 146 20.10 -15.92 7.77
CA VAL A 146 20.24 -16.57 6.47
C VAL A 146 18.90 -17.18 6.05
N ASN A 147 18.58 -17.09 4.77
CA ASN A 147 17.36 -17.67 4.19
C ASN A 147 17.46 -19.21 4.15
N GLN A 148 16.89 -19.85 5.17
CA GLN A 148 16.91 -21.32 5.31
C GLN A 148 16.26 -22.03 4.12
N PHE A 149 15.23 -21.43 3.50
CA PHE A 149 14.60 -22.00 2.30
C PHE A 149 15.53 -21.94 1.08
N ALA A 150 16.32 -20.87 0.97
CA ALA A 150 17.33 -20.76 -0.08
C ALA A 150 18.46 -21.78 0.13
N LEU A 151 18.94 -21.96 1.36
CA LEU A 151 19.96 -22.97 1.68
C LEU A 151 19.48 -24.39 1.35
N MET A 152 18.25 -24.72 1.76
CA MET A 152 17.65 -26.02 1.40
C MET A 152 17.51 -26.18 -0.12
N GLY A 153 17.04 -25.14 -0.81
CA GLY A 153 16.93 -25.13 -2.27
C GLY A 153 18.28 -25.30 -2.96
N ASN A 154 19.30 -24.58 -2.51
CA ASN A 154 20.66 -24.65 -3.02
C ASN A 154 21.28 -26.08 -2.82
N GLY A 155 20.89 -26.75 -1.73
CA GLY A 155 21.27 -28.14 -1.50
C GLY A 155 20.69 -29.14 -2.51
N PHE A 156 19.51 -28.87 -3.04
CA PHE A 156 18.84 -29.74 -4.02
C PHE A 156 19.15 -29.38 -5.49
N PHE A 157 19.24 -28.07 -5.79
CA PHE A 157 19.34 -27.59 -7.18
C PHE A 157 20.73 -27.06 -7.57
N GLY A 158 21.67 -27.03 -6.63
CA GLY A 158 23.03 -26.52 -6.80
C GLY A 158 23.25 -25.21 -6.06
N SER A 159 24.47 -24.98 -5.58
CA SER A 159 24.87 -23.76 -4.85
C SER A 159 24.70 -22.51 -5.72
N GLY A 160 24.12 -21.45 -5.12
CA GLY A 160 23.91 -20.18 -5.81
C GLY A 160 22.62 -20.10 -6.66
N THR A 161 21.80 -21.17 -6.71
CA THR A 161 20.51 -21.14 -7.41
C THR A 161 19.52 -20.18 -6.74
N PHE A 162 19.58 -20.07 -5.43
CA PHE A 162 18.72 -19.18 -4.63
C PHE A 162 19.58 -18.20 -3.82
N VAL A 163 19.10 -16.97 -3.74
CA VAL A 163 19.74 -15.90 -2.93
C VAL A 163 19.56 -16.21 -1.45
N GLU A 164 20.66 -16.27 -0.70
CA GLU A 164 20.66 -16.60 0.73
C GLU A 164 20.12 -15.46 1.61
N LYS A 165 20.00 -14.25 1.08
CA LYS A 165 19.28 -13.15 1.72
C LYS A 165 17.76 -13.37 1.62
N ILE A 166 17.04 -13.10 2.71
CA ILE A 166 15.56 -13.14 2.68
C ILE A 166 15.08 -11.92 1.89
N LEU A 167 14.57 -12.18 0.68
CA LEU A 167 13.92 -11.16 -0.13
C LEU A 167 12.42 -11.17 0.16
N LEU A 168 11.82 -9.98 0.23
CA LEU A 168 10.37 -9.84 0.45
C LEU A 168 9.61 -10.20 -0.83
N PRO A 169 8.80 -11.29 -0.85
CA PRO A 169 7.99 -11.60 -2.02
C PRO A 169 6.94 -10.51 -2.23
N VAL A 170 6.87 -9.99 -3.45
CA VAL A 170 5.90 -8.95 -3.80
C VAL A 170 4.48 -9.42 -3.47
N GLY A 171 3.69 -8.58 -2.81
CA GLY A 171 2.30 -8.89 -2.48
C GLY A 171 2.08 -9.88 -1.34
N VAL A 172 3.12 -10.32 -0.58
CA VAL A 172 2.96 -11.26 0.55
C VAL A 172 1.94 -10.76 1.57
N SER A 173 1.92 -9.48 1.87
CA SER A 173 0.95 -8.86 2.77
C SER A 173 -0.48 -8.92 2.22
N PHE A 174 -0.65 -8.78 0.91
CA PHE A 174 -1.96 -8.78 0.25
C PHE A 174 -2.57 -10.17 0.20
N PHE A 175 -1.84 -11.19 -0.27
CA PHE A 175 -2.39 -12.54 -0.32
C PHE A 175 -2.59 -13.14 1.09
N THR A 176 -1.77 -12.77 2.08
CA THR A 176 -2.00 -13.11 3.48
C THR A 176 -3.36 -12.59 3.96
N PHE A 177 -3.68 -11.35 3.69
CA PHE A 177 -4.96 -10.75 4.06
C PHE A 177 -6.15 -11.36 3.32
N GLN A 178 -5.99 -11.68 2.05
CA GLN A 178 -7.03 -12.36 1.27
C GLN A 178 -7.32 -13.75 1.82
N ASN A 179 -6.28 -14.54 2.11
CA ASN A 179 -6.41 -15.89 2.67
C ASN A 179 -7.07 -15.89 4.06
N ILE A 180 -6.63 -15.02 4.97
CA ILE A 180 -7.23 -14.88 6.31
C ILE A 180 -8.71 -14.49 6.17
N SER A 181 -9.03 -13.50 5.35
CA SER A 181 -10.41 -13.05 5.17
C SER A 181 -11.32 -14.14 4.63
N TYR A 182 -10.85 -14.95 3.66
CA TYR A 182 -11.59 -16.07 3.10
C TYR A 182 -11.99 -17.09 4.16
N VAL A 183 -11.04 -17.51 4.98
CA VAL A 183 -11.26 -18.52 6.02
C VAL A 183 -12.20 -18.00 7.11
N VAL A 184 -12.04 -16.72 7.50
CA VAL A 184 -12.93 -16.07 8.50
C VAL A 184 -14.34 -15.85 7.95
N ASP A 185 -14.50 -15.45 6.69
CA ASP A 185 -15.82 -15.23 6.08
C ASP A 185 -16.61 -16.55 5.96
N ILE A 186 -15.94 -17.68 5.71
CA ILE A 186 -16.57 -19.01 5.75
C ILE A 186 -17.05 -19.35 7.17
N PHE A 187 -16.21 -19.11 8.18
CA PHE A 187 -16.60 -19.35 9.57
C PHE A 187 -17.81 -18.51 10.00
N ARG A 188 -17.84 -17.25 9.59
CA ARG A 188 -18.97 -16.34 9.83
C ARG A 188 -20.22 -16.70 9.03
N LYS A 189 -20.11 -17.69 8.12
CA LYS A 189 -21.17 -18.09 7.19
C LYS A 189 -21.58 -16.99 6.20
N GLU A 190 -20.69 -16.01 5.97
CA GLU A 190 -20.89 -14.94 4.98
C GLU A 190 -20.74 -15.47 3.55
N ILE A 191 -19.88 -16.49 3.37
CA ILE A 191 -19.67 -17.19 2.10
C ILE A 191 -19.61 -18.71 2.30
N LYS A 192 -19.91 -19.46 1.23
CA LYS A 192 -19.63 -20.89 1.16
C LYS A 192 -18.21 -21.12 0.62
N PRO A 193 -17.54 -22.24 0.98
CA PRO A 193 -16.24 -22.56 0.40
C PRO A 193 -16.33 -22.66 -1.13
N VAL A 194 -15.31 -22.16 -1.79
CA VAL A 194 -15.19 -22.24 -3.25
C VAL A 194 -15.09 -23.69 -3.68
N LYS A 195 -15.91 -24.10 -4.65
CA LYS A 195 -15.96 -25.49 -5.10
C LYS A 195 -14.69 -25.89 -5.86
N ASN A 196 -14.27 -25.04 -6.78
CA ASN A 196 -13.16 -25.27 -7.67
C ASN A 196 -11.86 -24.64 -7.15
N PHE A 197 -10.79 -25.42 -7.09
CA PHE A 197 -9.48 -24.94 -6.66
C PHE A 197 -8.94 -23.82 -7.56
N PHE A 198 -9.12 -23.92 -8.86
CA PHE A 198 -8.66 -22.90 -9.82
C PHE A 198 -9.38 -21.54 -9.63
N ASP A 199 -10.67 -21.53 -9.26
CA ASP A 199 -11.39 -20.30 -9.01
C ASP A 199 -10.87 -19.60 -7.75
N TYR A 200 -10.50 -20.36 -6.72
CA TYR A 200 -9.88 -19.81 -5.52
C TYR A 200 -8.46 -19.32 -5.80
N THR A 201 -7.67 -20.12 -6.52
CA THR A 201 -6.31 -19.72 -6.92
C THR A 201 -6.37 -18.44 -7.75
N PHE A 202 -7.25 -18.36 -8.73
CA PHE A 202 -7.44 -17.16 -9.53
C PHE A 202 -7.81 -15.94 -8.68
N PHE A 203 -8.70 -16.08 -7.72
CA PHE A 203 -9.05 -14.99 -6.81
C PHE A 203 -7.83 -14.44 -6.07
N VAL A 204 -6.97 -15.30 -5.54
CA VAL A 204 -5.81 -14.87 -4.75
C VAL A 204 -4.68 -14.35 -5.65
N THR A 205 -4.45 -15.00 -6.79
CA THR A 205 -3.30 -14.70 -7.67
C THR A 205 -3.56 -13.58 -8.68
N PHE A 206 -4.79 -13.10 -8.86
CA PHE A 206 -5.17 -12.16 -9.92
C PHE A 206 -4.23 -10.96 -10.02
N PHE A 207 -3.42 -10.93 -11.08
CA PHE A 207 -2.23 -10.07 -11.18
C PHE A 207 -2.50 -8.55 -11.05
N PRO A 208 -3.63 -7.97 -11.51
CA PRO A 208 -3.82 -6.53 -11.35
C PRO A 208 -3.92 -6.07 -9.89
N GLN A 209 -4.45 -6.94 -9.01
CA GLN A 209 -4.63 -6.62 -7.59
C GLN A 209 -3.51 -7.13 -6.70
N LEU A 210 -2.74 -8.16 -7.15
CA LEU A 210 -1.86 -8.95 -6.29
C LEU A 210 -0.71 -8.14 -5.68
N VAL A 211 -0.17 -7.18 -6.43
CA VAL A 211 1.03 -6.43 -6.04
C VAL A 211 0.69 -5.28 -5.08
N MET A 212 -0.19 -4.36 -5.48
CA MET A 212 -0.56 -3.14 -4.74
C MET A 212 -2.02 -2.73 -5.00
N GLY A 213 -2.84 -3.60 -5.58
CA GLY A 213 -4.22 -3.30 -5.89
C GLY A 213 -5.09 -3.18 -4.62
N PRO A 214 -6.39 -2.89 -4.76
CA PRO A 214 -7.30 -2.96 -3.64
C PRO A 214 -7.29 -4.35 -2.99
N ILE A 215 -7.30 -4.43 -1.65
CA ILE A 215 -7.44 -5.71 -0.95
C ILE A 215 -8.86 -6.23 -1.18
N VAL A 216 -8.97 -7.21 -2.07
CA VAL A 216 -10.24 -7.75 -2.52
C VAL A 216 -10.68 -8.91 -1.63
N ARG A 217 -11.97 -9.00 -1.35
CA ARG A 217 -12.55 -10.08 -0.55
C ARG A 217 -13.17 -11.15 -1.43
N ALA A 218 -13.11 -12.39 -0.96
CA ALA A 218 -13.68 -13.54 -1.66
C ALA A 218 -15.18 -13.34 -1.96
N ARG A 219 -15.94 -12.77 -1.02
CA ARG A 219 -17.38 -12.49 -1.20
C ARG A 219 -17.70 -11.48 -2.30
N ASP A 220 -16.77 -10.58 -2.62
CA ASP A 220 -16.97 -9.55 -3.65
C ASP A 220 -16.47 -10.02 -5.03
N PHE A 221 -15.46 -10.89 -5.08
CA PHE A 221 -14.78 -11.27 -6.33
C PHE A 221 -15.26 -12.62 -6.88
N ILE A 222 -15.35 -13.65 -6.04
CA ILE A 222 -15.63 -15.02 -6.48
C ILE A 222 -16.97 -15.15 -7.24
N PRO A 223 -18.06 -14.47 -6.85
CA PRO A 223 -19.30 -14.51 -7.63
C PRO A 223 -19.10 -14.06 -9.08
N GLN A 224 -18.23 -13.07 -9.34
CA GLN A 224 -17.96 -12.54 -10.67
C GLN A 224 -17.26 -13.56 -11.59
N ILE A 225 -16.52 -14.51 -11.02
CA ILE A 225 -15.87 -15.58 -11.79
C ILE A 225 -16.94 -16.43 -12.52
N SER A 226 -18.11 -16.60 -11.91
CA SER A 226 -19.22 -17.37 -12.48
C SER A 226 -20.06 -16.60 -13.49
N GLU A 227 -19.90 -15.27 -13.56
CA GLU A 227 -20.65 -14.44 -14.52
C GLU A 227 -20.07 -14.55 -15.94
N PRO A 228 -20.89 -14.49 -16.98
CA PRO A 228 -20.40 -14.40 -18.34
C PRO A 228 -19.65 -13.08 -18.55
N PHE A 229 -18.60 -13.13 -19.37
CA PHE A 229 -17.88 -11.92 -19.74
C PHE A 229 -18.79 -10.99 -20.56
N HIS A 230 -18.89 -9.75 -20.12
CA HIS A 230 -19.58 -8.69 -20.83
C HIS A 230 -18.80 -7.38 -20.64
N LEU A 231 -18.52 -6.69 -21.74
CA LEU A 231 -17.84 -5.41 -21.76
C LEU A 231 -18.54 -4.47 -22.74
N THR A 232 -19.24 -3.49 -22.22
CA THR A 232 -19.89 -2.45 -23.04
C THR A 232 -18.88 -1.43 -23.53
N LYS A 233 -19.21 -0.67 -24.58
CA LYS A 233 -18.40 0.47 -25.07
C LYS A 233 -18.11 1.45 -23.93
N THR A 234 -19.11 1.79 -23.14
CA THR A 234 -18.95 2.71 -21.99
C THR A 234 -17.98 2.18 -20.94
N GLU A 235 -18.06 0.88 -20.62
CA GLU A 235 -17.14 0.23 -19.68
C GLU A 235 -15.72 0.16 -20.23
N PHE A 236 -15.56 -0.10 -21.53
CA PHE A 236 -14.27 -0.06 -22.19
C PHE A 236 -13.64 1.34 -22.10
N SER A 237 -14.38 2.38 -22.52
CA SER A 237 -13.93 3.76 -22.48
C SER A 237 -13.58 4.21 -21.06
N TRP A 238 -14.42 3.84 -20.09
CA TRP A 238 -14.16 4.11 -18.69
C TRP A 238 -12.88 3.42 -18.18
N SER A 239 -12.65 2.18 -18.61
CA SER A 239 -11.43 1.42 -18.22
C SER A 239 -10.17 2.07 -18.77
N VAL A 240 -10.22 2.50 -20.04
CA VAL A 240 -9.09 3.19 -20.67
C VAL A 240 -8.77 4.50 -19.96
N ILE A 241 -9.79 5.33 -19.65
CA ILE A 241 -9.54 6.59 -18.92
C ILE A 241 -9.01 6.35 -17.50
N GLN A 242 -9.43 5.27 -16.82
CA GLN A 242 -8.86 4.92 -15.52
C GLN A 242 -7.37 4.56 -15.62
N ILE A 243 -6.99 3.75 -16.62
CA ILE A 243 -5.60 3.39 -16.87
C ILE A 243 -4.76 4.65 -17.17
N VAL A 244 -5.21 5.48 -18.10
CA VAL A 244 -4.50 6.72 -18.48
C VAL A 244 -4.37 7.67 -17.29
N LYS A 245 -5.44 7.86 -16.53
CA LYS A 245 -5.41 8.66 -15.30
C LYS A 245 -4.41 8.11 -14.28
N GLY A 246 -4.33 6.78 -14.15
CA GLY A 246 -3.35 6.13 -13.29
C GLY A 246 -1.91 6.36 -13.75
N LEU A 247 -1.64 6.25 -15.04
CA LEU A 247 -0.31 6.53 -15.62
C LEU A 247 0.11 7.99 -15.44
N ILE A 248 -0.80 8.94 -15.68
CA ILE A 248 -0.54 10.38 -15.43
C ILE A 248 -0.18 10.61 -13.96
N LYS A 249 -0.94 10.03 -13.03
CA LYS A 249 -0.67 10.17 -11.60
C LYS A 249 0.71 9.61 -11.23
N LYS A 250 1.06 8.41 -11.71
CA LYS A 250 2.34 7.77 -11.40
C LYS A 250 3.49 8.54 -12.06
N ILE A 251 3.47 8.69 -13.36
CA ILE A 251 4.64 9.16 -14.11
C ILE A 251 4.77 10.70 -14.04
N VAL A 252 3.67 11.42 -14.32
CA VAL A 252 3.75 12.89 -14.44
C VAL A 252 3.71 13.57 -13.08
N ILE A 253 2.98 13.01 -12.09
CA ILE A 253 2.87 13.66 -10.77
C ILE A 253 3.85 13.02 -9.79
N ALA A 254 3.77 11.72 -9.55
CA ALA A 254 4.52 11.10 -8.47
C ALA A 254 6.03 11.02 -8.79
N ASP A 255 6.41 10.42 -9.90
CA ASP A 255 7.82 10.20 -10.25
C ASP A 255 8.54 11.52 -10.53
N PHE A 256 7.87 12.47 -11.21
CA PHE A 256 8.45 13.76 -11.47
C PHE A 256 8.71 14.55 -10.18
N LEU A 257 7.76 14.54 -9.22
CA LEU A 257 7.94 15.25 -7.96
C LEU A 257 9.06 14.63 -7.11
N VAL A 258 9.18 13.30 -7.06
CA VAL A 258 10.21 12.68 -6.24
C VAL A 258 11.60 12.93 -6.80
N VAL A 259 11.82 12.75 -8.08
CA VAL A 259 13.13 12.87 -8.72
C VAL A 259 13.61 14.33 -8.79
N TYR A 260 12.72 15.25 -9.15
CA TYR A 260 13.12 16.63 -9.44
C TYR A 260 12.94 17.61 -8.29
N PHE A 261 12.33 17.18 -7.18
CA PHE A 261 12.06 18.09 -6.06
C PHE A 261 12.21 17.44 -4.69
N ILE A 262 11.47 16.36 -4.39
CA ILE A 262 11.36 15.84 -3.03
C ILE A 262 12.71 15.32 -2.53
N ASP A 263 13.37 14.46 -3.31
CA ASP A 263 14.62 13.85 -2.90
C ASP A 263 15.76 14.87 -2.85
N LYS A 264 15.74 15.87 -3.71
CA LYS A 264 16.75 16.97 -3.68
C LYS A 264 16.65 17.82 -2.41
N ILE A 265 15.46 18.01 -1.87
CA ILE A 265 15.26 18.83 -0.66
C ILE A 265 15.34 18.00 0.62
N LEU A 266 14.69 16.84 0.64
CA LEU A 266 14.63 16.00 1.83
C LEU A 266 15.88 15.13 2.01
N PHE A 267 16.62 14.82 0.93
CA PHE A 267 17.82 13.98 0.96
C PHE A 267 18.95 14.62 0.16
N PRO A 268 19.49 15.77 0.64
CA PRO A 268 20.63 16.38 -0.02
C PRO A 268 21.84 15.45 0.06
N GLU A 269 22.62 15.36 -1.02
CA GLU A 269 23.84 14.54 -1.12
C GLU A 269 24.85 14.86 -0.01
N SER A 270 24.82 16.08 0.53
CA SER A 270 25.70 16.53 1.63
C SER A 270 25.26 16.05 3.02
N SER A 271 24.18 15.29 3.17
CA SER A 271 23.55 14.90 4.46
C SER A 271 23.23 16.06 5.43
N VAL A 272 23.44 17.31 5.01
CA VAL A 272 23.20 18.51 5.82
C VAL A 272 21.98 19.25 5.31
N PHE A 273 21.00 19.47 6.19
CA PHE A 273 19.86 20.33 5.89
C PHE A 273 20.30 21.78 5.77
N SER A 274 20.60 22.24 4.55
CA SER A 274 21.10 23.59 4.25
C SER A 274 20.00 24.60 3.93
N GLU A 275 18.85 24.11 3.48
CA GLU A 275 17.75 24.94 3.02
C GLU A 275 16.96 25.62 4.16
N PRO A 276 16.31 26.76 3.95
CA PRO A 276 15.38 27.36 4.91
C PRO A 276 14.20 26.44 5.26
N GLY A 277 13.70 26.52 6.49
CA GLY A 277 12.68 25.60 7.02
C GLY A 277 11.38 25.54 6.20
N PHE A 278 10.98 26.63 5.53
CA PHE A 278 9.76 26.64 4.71
C PHE A 278 9.87 25.73 3.47
N THR A 279 11.09 25.51 2.93
CA THR A 279 11.31 24.63 1.76
C THR A 279 10.98 23.18 2.11
N TYR A 280 11.36 22.75 3.32
CA TYR A 280 11.01 21.41 3.82
C TYR A 280 9.51 21.22 4.01
N VAL A 281 8.78 22.27 4.45
CA VAL A 281 7.32 22.20 4.54
C VAL A 281 6.69 22.03 3.16
N ILE A 282 7.17 22.75 2.14
CA ILE A 282 6.69 22.60 0.76
C ILE A 282 7.04 21.22 0.21
N ALA A 283 8.27 20.72 0.48
CA ALA A 283 8.68 19.38 0.08
C ALA A 283 7.81 18.29 0.74
N MET A 284 7.42 18.45 2.01
CA MET A 284 6.51 17.53 2.69
C MET A 284 5.07 17.58 2.12
N TRP A 285 4.62 18.75 1.65
CA TRP A 285 3.35 18.84 0.92
C TRP A 285 3.44 18.12 -0.43
N ALA A 286 4.55 18.30 -1.16
CA ALA A 286 4.82 17.58 -2.41
C ALA A 286 4.88 16.06 -2.15
N TYR A 287 5.55 15.62 -1.08
CA TYR A 287 5.59 14.22 -0.68
C TYR A 287 4.21 13.64 -0.38
N SER A 288 3.33 14.43 0.22
CA SER A 288 1.94 14.01 0.43
C SER A 288 1.19 13.79 -0.89
N ILE A 289 1.36 14.67 -1.88
CA ILE A 289 0.79 14.48 -3.22
C ILE A 289 1.44 13.30 -3.94
N HIS A 290 2.77 13.14 -3.82
CA HIS A 290 3.50 12.02 -4.39
C HIS A 290 2.95 10.67 -3.93
N ILE A 291 2.90 10.40 -2.61
CA ILE A 291 2.35 9.13 -2.07
C ILE A 291 0.92 8.88 -2.57
N TYR A 292 0.08 9.92 -2.58
CA TYR A 292 -1.28 9.78 -3.09
C TYR A 292 -1.30 9.45 -4.59
N ALA A 293 -0.52 10.17 -5.39
CA ALA A 293 -0.50 10.00 -6.83
C ALA A 293 0.08 8.62 -7.20
N ASP A 294 1.16 8.20 -6.54
CA ASP A 294 1.79 6.89 -6.73
C ASP A 294 0.81 5.76 -6.46
N PHE A 295 0.28 5.70 -5.25
CA PHE A 295 -0.57 4.57 -4.84
C PHE A 295 -1.97 4.60 -5.49
N SER A 296 -2.60 5.78 -5.62
CA SER A 296 -3.88 5.87 -6.32
C SER A 296 -3.71 5.67 -7.82
N GLY A 297 -2.55 6.00 -8.40
CA GLY A 297 -2.22 5.74 -9.78
C GLY A 297 -2.17 4.25 -10.07
N TYR A 298 -1.43 3.49 -9.28
CA TYR A 298 -1.43 2.02 -9.37
C TYR A 298 -2.84 1.44 -9.26
N THR A 299 -3.60 1.89 -8.24
CA THR A 299 -4.97 1.42 -8.02
C THR A 299 -5.89 1.70 -9.20
N ASP A 300 -5.79 2.89 -9.81
CA ASP A 300 -6.59 3.25 -10.98
C ASP A 300 -6.25 2.35 -12.19
N ILE A 301 -4.96 2.05 -12.42
CA ILE A 301 -4.52 1.12 -13.47
C ILE A 301 -5.08 -0.28 -13.19
N ALA A 302 -4.90 -0.79 -11.97
CA ALA A 302 -5.38 -2.12 -11.58
C ALA A 302 -6.90 -2.28 -11.77
N ILE A 303 -7.68 -1.26 -11.40
CA ILE A 303 -9.14 -1.23 -11.58
C ILE A 303 -9.49 -1.23 -13.07
N GLY A 304 -8.81 -0.42 -13.87
CA GLY A 304 -9.03 -0.35 -15.33
C GLY A 304 -8.73 -1.67 -16.03
N LEU A 305 -7.55 -2.27 -15.76
CA LEU A 305 -7.14 -3.58 -16.30
C LEU A 305 -8.14 -4.68 -15.92
N SER A 306 -8.53 -4.72 -14.65
CA SER A 306 -9.51 -5.70 -14.16
C SER A 306 -10.85 -5.57 -14.87
N ARG A 307 -11.30 -4.34 -15.12
CA ARG A 307 -12.56 -4.08 -15.82
C ARG A 307 -12.52 -4.51 -17.28
N LEU A 308 -11.39 -4.31 -17.98
CA LEU A 308 -11.20 -4.82 -19.34
C LEU A 308 -11.33 -6.34 -19.41
N MET A 309 -10.94 -7.06 -18.36
CA MET A 309 -11.12 -8.51 -18.23
C MET A 309 -12.49 -8.93 -17.65
N GLY A 310 -13.40 -7.96 -17.40
CA GLY A 310 -14.76 -8.21 -16.93
C GLY A 310 -14.92 -8.22 -15.41
N PHE A 311 -13.86 -7.91 -14.62
CA PHE A 311 -13.90 -7.93 -13.15
C PHE A 311 -13.98 -6.52 -12.57
N LYS A 312 -14.87 -6.33 -11.58
CA LYS A 312 -15.12 -5.06 -10.90
C LYS A 312 -14.39 -5.03 -9.57
N LEU A 313 -13.38 -4.20 -9.45
CA LEU A 313 -12.72 -3.92 -8.18
C LEU A 313 -13.30 -2.66 -7.53
N LYS A 314 -13.30 -2.62 -6.20
CA LYS A 314 -13.76 -1.46 -5.42
C LYS A 314 -12.69 -0.35 -5.41
N PRO A 315 -13.08 0.94 -5.42
CA PRO A 315 -12.13 2.02 -5.32
C PRO A 315 -11.41 2.01 -3.96
N ASN A 316 -10.14 2.39 -3.98
CA ASN A 316 -9.30 2.43 -2.78
C ASN A 316 -9.13 3.84 -2.21
N PHE A 317 -9.46 4.86 -3.01
CA PHE A 317 -9.36 6.28 -2.65
C PHE A 317 -10.59 7.07 -3.05
N ASN A 318 -10.94 8.09 -2.23
CA ASN A 318 -12.01 9.03 -2.51
C ASN A 318 -11.59 10.46 -2.17
N SER A 319 -10.66 11.03 -2.93
CA SER A 319 -10.11 12.38 -2.73
C SER A 319 -9.78 12.65 -1.24
N PRO A 320 -8.79 11.95 -0.65
CA PRO A 320 -8.55 11.95 0.80
C PRO A 320 -8.16 13.31 1.38
N TYR A 321 -7.49 14.18 0.62
CA TYR A 321 -7.11 15.52 1.10
C TYR A 321 -8.25 16.55 1.11
N LYS A 322 -9.47 16.13 0.74
CA LYS A 322 -10.70 16.89 1.00
C LYS A 322 -11.31 16.60 2.37
N ALA A 323 -10.66 15.76 3.15
CA ALA A 323 -11.18 15.33 4.43
C ALA A 323 -11.27 16.53 5.42
N LEU A 324 -12.38 16.63 6.11
CA LEU A 324 -12.62 17.66 7.10
C LEU A 324 -11.99 17.36 8.47
N ASN A 325 -11.55 16.13 8.67
CA ASN A 325 -10.95 15.66 9.91
C ASN A 325 -10.26 14.31 9.68
N VAL A 326 -9.47 13.87 10.66
CA VAL A 326 -8.69 12.63 10.58
C VAL A 326 -9.57 11.40 10.36
N ALA A 327 -10.76 11.33 10.95
CA ALA A 327 -11.67 10.20 10.76
C ALA A 327 -12.26 10.18 9.33
N ASP A 328 -12.52 11.35 8.74
CA ASP A 328 -12.94 11.45 7.35
C ASP A 328 -11.80 11.11 6.38
N PHE A 329 -10.55 11.48 6.73
CA PHE A 329 -9.37 11.09 5.96
C PHE A 329 -9.25 9.56 5.85
N TRP A 330 -9.30 8.82 6.95
CA TRP A 330 -9.19 7.36 6.95
C TRP A 330 -10.37 6.64 6.29
N ARG A 331 -11.52 7.28 6.14
CA ARG A 331 -12.63 6.77 5.31
C ARG A 331 -12.41 6.94 3.81
N ARG A 332 -11.47 7.81 3.42
CA ARG A 332 -11.18 8.17 2.02
C ARG A 332 -9.83 7.64 1.53
N TRP A 333 -8.94 7.33 2.46
CA TRP A 333 -7.60 6.80 2.21
C TRP A 333 -7.57 5.30 2.43
N HIS A 334 -6.98 4.54 1.46
CA HIS A 334 -6.78 3.09 1.52
C HIS A 334 -8.01 2.33 2.06
N ILE A 335 -9.16 2.55 1.41
CA ILE A 335 -10.49 2.11 1.87
C ILE A 335 -10.54 0.59 2.05
N SER A 336 -9.87 -0.16 1.17
CA SER A 336 -9.84 -1.62 1.25
C SER A 336 -9.11 -2.11 2.50
N LEU A 337 -7.96 -1.53 2.85
CA LEU A 337 -7.23 -1.83 4.09
C LEU A 337 -8.03 -1.42 5.32
N GLY A 338 -8.54 -0.18 5.36
CA GLY A 338 -9.33 0.30 6.49
C GLY A 338 -10.55 -0.57 6.77
N SER A 339 -11.24 -1.03 5.72
CA SER A 339 -12.36 -1.97 5.88
C SER A 339 -11.90 -3.36 6.32
N TRP A 340 -10.72 -3.83 5.87
CA TRP A 340 -10.16 -5.11 6.30
C TRP A 340 -9.79 -5.08 7.79
N LEU A 341 -9.04 -4.06 8.21
CA LEU A 341 -8.66 -3.88 9.61
C LEU A 341 -9.88 -3.76 10.53
N ARG A 342 -10.92 -3.05 10.09
CA ARG A 342 -12.18 -2.99 10.84
C ARG A 342 -12.81 -4.36 11.02
N ASP A 343 -12.96 -5.14 9.95
CA ASP A 343 -13.76 -6.35 9.96
C ASP A 343 -13.02 -7.56 10.54
N TYR A 344 -11.68 -7.63 10.38
CA TYR A 344 -10.88 -8.80 10.80
C TYR A 344 -9.96 -8.54 11.99
N LEU A 345 -9.78 -7.29 12.41
CA LEU A 345 -9.00 -6.94 13.60
C LEU A 345 -9.86 -6.18 14.63
N TYR A 346 -10.39 -5.01 14.28
CA TYR A 346 -11.10 -4.15 15.22
C TYR A 346 -12.35 -4.81 15.83
N ILE A 347 -13.22 -5.41 14.99
CA ILE A 347 -14.43 -6.09 15.45
C ILE A 347 -14.10 -7.32 16.30
N PRO A 348 -13.16 -8.23 15.92
CA PRO A 348 -12.75 -9.34 16.77
C PRO A 348 -12.12 -8.94 18.10
N LEU A 349 -11.41 -7.82 18.18
CA LEU A 349 -10.92 -7.26 19.45
C LEU A 349 -12.05 -6.80 20.38
N GLY A 350 -13.29 -6.73 19.91
CA GLY A 350 -14.48 -6.28 20.66
C GLY A 350 -15.10 -5.00 20.13
N GLY A 351 -14.43 -4.32 19.20
CA GLY A 351 -14.93 -3.14 18.49
C GLY A 351 -15.37 -2.02 19.44
N ASN A 352 -16.63 -1.54 19.25
CA ASN A 352 -17.23 -0.49 20.07
C ASN A 352 -17.87 -0.99 21.37
N ARG A 353 -17.91 -2.30 21.60
CA ARG A 353 -18.74 -2.88 22.68
C ARG A 353 -17.95 -3.17 23.95
N THR A 354 -16.94 -4.03 23.85
CA THR A 354 -16.16 -4.52 25.01
C THR A 354 -14.74 -4.85 24.57
N GLY A 355 -13.83 -5.15 25.53
CA GLY A 355 -12.57 -5.82 25.22
C GLY A 355 -12.75 -7.33 25.15
N SER A 356 -12.09 -7.97 24.23
CA SER A 356 -11.91 -9.42 24.17
C SER A 356 -10.59 -9.82 24.84
N LEU A 357 -10.39 -11.12 25.07
CA LEU A 357 -9.06 -11.63 25.48
C LEU A 357 -7.98 -11.16 24.49
N GLY A 358 -8.31 -11.09 23.21
CA GLY A 358 -7.41 -10.58 22.18
C GLY A 358 -6.96 -9.13 22.41
N SER A 359 -7.81 -8.25 22.99
CA SER A 359 -7.40 -6.88 23.34
C SER A 359 -6.31 -6.86 24.41
N TYR A 360 -6.44 -7.68 25.44
CA TYR A 360 -5.44 -7.75 26.50
C TYR A 360 -4.11 -8.33 26.00
N LEU A 361 -4.20 -9.41 25.22
CA LEU A 361 -3.01 -10.01 24.58
C LEU A 361 -2.33 -9.02 23.61
N ALA A 362 -3.10 -8.28 22.81
CA ALA A 362 -2.54 -7.28 21.90
C ALA A 362 -1.84 -6.15 22.66
N ILE A 363 -2.40 -5.67 23.77
CA ILE A 363 -1.75 -4.66 24.62
C ILE A 363 -0.44 -5.20 25.19
N LEU A 364 -0.47 -6.41 25.76
CA LEU A 364 0.73 -7.05 26.29
C LEU A 364 1.80 -7.20 25.20
N ILE A 365 1.45 -7.72 24.03
CA ILE A 365 2.37 -7.90 22.91
C ILE A 365 2.95 -6.55 22.46
N ILE A 366 2.12 -5.51 22.31
CA ILE A 366 2.57 -4.18 21.87
C ILE A 366 3.54 -3.59 22.90
N PHE A 367 3.24 -3.63 24.21
CA PHE A 367 4.16 -3.11 25.23
C PHE A 367 5.45 -3.92 25.30
N THR A 368 5.37 -5.26 25.27
CA THR A 368 6.56 -6.12 25.22
C THR A 368 7.41 -5.80 23.99
N PHE A 369 6.77 -5.63 22.85
CA PHE A 369 7.43 -5.28 21.60
C PHE A 369 8.08 -3.88 21.64
N LEU A 370 7.39 -2.87 22.19
CA LEU A 370 7.97 -1.54 22.38
C LEU A 370 9.19 -1.56 23.30
N ILE A 371 9.14 -2.32 24.42
CA ILE A 371 10.27 -2.47 25.32
C ILE A 371 11.43 -3.17 24.61
N PHE A 372 11.12 -4.19 23.82
CA PHE A 372 12.10 -4.97 23.07
C PHE A 372 12.84 -4.12 22.03
N ILE A 373 12.10 -3.26 21.26
CA ILE A 373 12.72 -2.41 20.23
C ILE A 373 13.46 -1.23 20.82
N THR A 374 12.83 -0.53 21.78
CA THR A 374 13.38 0.74 22.28
C THR A 374 14.40 0.53 23.40
N GLN A 375 14.47 -0.68 23.97
CA GLN A 375 15.25 -1.03 25.16
C GLN A 375 14.99 -0.08 26.34
N TRP A 376 13.92 0.67 26.27
CA TRP A 376 13.55 1.65 27.29
C TRP A 376 12.76 0.99 28.42
N TYR A 377 13.47 0.43 29.38
CA TYR A 377 12.89 -0.29 30.53
C TYR A 377 11.95 0.57 31.38
N ALA A 378 12.03 1.90 31.28
CA ALA A 378 11.06 2.80 31.90
C ALA A 378 9.61 2.53 31.45
N LEU A 379 9.41 1.94 30.26
CA LEU A 379 8.09 1.52 29.79
C LEU A 379 7.45 0.45 30.67
N LEU A 380 8.23 -0.35 31.41
CA LEU A 380 7.69 -1.29 32.40
C LEU A 380 6.96 -0.56 33.53
N TYR A 381 7.54 0.54 34.03
CA TYR A 381 6.89 1.38 35.04
C TYR A 381 5.63 2.05 34.48
N VAL A 382 5.71 2.56 33.24
CA VAL A 382 4.54 3.12 32.55
C VAL A 382 3.43 2.08 32.39
N TYR A 383 3.77 0.87 31.98
CA TYR A 383 2.81 -0.24 31.87
C TYR A 383 2.20 -0.61 33.23
N GLY A 384 3.02 -0.68 34.29
CA GLY A 384 2.55 -0.94 35.66
C GLY A 384 1.60 0.15 36.15
N ILE A 385 1.94 1.44 35.95
CA ILE A 385 1.09 2.57 36.32
C ILE A 385 -0.24 2.54 35.56
N LEU A 386 -0.19 2.33 34.24
CA LEU A 386 -1.40 2.26 33.41
C LEU A 386 -2.29 1.07 33.83
N THR A 387 -1.69 -0.07 34.17
CA THR A 387 -2.41 -1.24 34.67
C THR A 387 -3.09 -0.93 36.00
N LEU A 388 -2.39 -0.27 36.94
CA LEU A 388 -2.94 0.14 38.22
C LEU A 388 -4.10 1.14 38.02
N LEU A 389 -3.93 2.16 37.19
CA LEU A 389 -4.99 3.11 36.85
C LEU A 389 -6.19 2.42 36.19
N TYR A 390 -5.94 1.42 35.35
CA TYR A 390 -7.00 0.62 34.75
C TYR A 390 -7.79 -0.17 35.83
N ILE A 391 -7.10 -0.79 36.76
CA ILE A 391 -7.75 -1.54 37.89
C ILE A 391 -8.57 -0.58 38.75
N ILE A 392 -8.02 0.57 39.16
CA ILE A 392 -8.73 1.58 39.95
C ILE A 392 -9.97 2.05 39.18
N GLY A 393 -9.83 2.43 37.91
CA GLY A 393 -10.96 2.87 37.10
C GLY A 393 -12.03 1.77 36.91
N TYR A 394 -11.61 0.53 36.75
CA TYR A 394 -12.52 -0.62 36.67
C TYR A 394 -13.37 -0.80 37.93
N LEU A 395 -12.75 -0.57 39.10
CA LEU A 395 -13.41 -0.72 40.41
C LEU A 395 -14.29 0.49 40.77
N THR A 396 -13.97 1.67 40.27
CA THR A 396 -14.60 2.94 40.74
C THR A 396 -15.56 3.57 39.70
N ILE A 397 -15.41 3.30 38.41
CA ILE A 397 -16.19 3.99 37.36
C ILE A 397 -17.10 3.00 36.63
N ASN A 398 -18.40 3.28 36.66
CA ASN A 398 -19.38 2.49 35.93
C ASN A 398 -19.10 2.48 34.40
N ASN A 399 -19.15 1.31 33.76
CA ASN A 399 -18.87 1.14 32.33
C ASN A 399 -17.44 1.49 31.88
N PHE A 400 -16.48 1.72 32.81
CA PHE A 400 -15.09 2.05 32.51
C PHE A 400 -14.48 1.09 31.47
N LYS A 401 -14.61 -0.21 31.69
CA LYS A 401 -14.14 -1.26 30.79
C LYS A 401 -14.61 -1.05 29.34
N LYS A 402 -15.89 -0.71 29.17
CA LYS A 402 -16.46 -0.49 27.82
C LYS A 402 -15.82 0.70 27.11
N TYR A 403 -15.60 1.80 27.81
CA TYR A 403 -15.03 3.02 27.21
C TYR A 403 -13.55 2.85 26.89
N VAL A 404 -12.78 2.32 27.83
CA VAL A 404 -11.33 2.14 27.68
C VAL A 404 -11.03 1.13 26.58
N HIS A 405 -11.67 -0.04 26.58
CA HIS A 405 -11.39 -1.04 25.54
C HIS A 405 -11.80 -0.59 24.14
N ARG A 406 -12.89 0.12 23.98
CA ARG A 406 -13.28 0.70 22.70
C ARG A 406 -12.19 1.62 22.15
N ASP A 407 -11.59 2.43 23.01
CA ASP A 407 -10.59 3.42 22.62
C ASP A 407 -9.23 2.74 22.38
N LEU A 408 -8.86 1.77 23.22
CA LEU A 408 -7.67 0.94 23.04
C LEU A 408 -7.76 0.10 21.76
N ASN A 409 -8.91 -0.53 21.47
CA ASN A 409 -9.09 -1.30 20.23
C ASN A 409 -8.85 -0.45 18.99
N LEU A 410 -9.23 0.84 19.03
CA LEU A 410 -8.97 1.77 17.94
C LEU A 410 -7.46 2.04 17.78
N ILE A 411 -6.77 2.34 18.90
CA ILE A 411 -5.32 2.58 18.89
C ILE A 411 -4.58 1.31 18.43
N ILE A 412 -4.89 0.14 19.00
CA ILE A 412 -4.30 -1.14 18.60
C ILE A 412 -4.45 -1.37 17.10
N THR A 413 -5.65 -1.11 16.56
CA THR A 413 -5.92 -1.29 15.13
C THR A 413 -5.05 -0.38 14.27
N MET A 414 -4.84 0.87 14.69
CA MET A 414 -4.00 1.82 13.96
C MET A 414 -2.51 1.49 14.10
N VAL A 415 -2.05 1.06 15.27
CA VAL A 415 -0.66 0.62 15.50
C VAL A 415 -0.33 -0.61 14.66
N VAL A 416 -1.20 -1.64 14.67
CA VAL A 416 -1.02 -2.84 13.85
C VAL A 416 -1.11 -2.49 12.36
N GLY A 417 -2.00 -1.57 11.99
CA GLY A 417 -2.08 -1.04 10.62
C GLY A 417 -0.81 -0.30 10.20
N GLY A 418 -0.18 0.43 11.12
CA GLY A 418 1.13 1.05 10.90
C GLY A 418 2.21 0.01 10.68
N LEU A 419 2.36 -0.93 11.58
CA LEU A 419 3.34 -2.02 11.49
C LEU A 419 3.16 -2.85 10.21
N TRP A 420 1.92 -3.01 9.71
CA TRP A 420 1.66 -3.69 8.44
C TRP A 420 2.33 -2.98 7.25
N HIS A 421 2.48 -1.66 7.28
CA HIS A 421 3.16 -0.92 6.20
C HIS A 421 4.66 -1.24 6.14
N GLY A 422 5.36 -1.37 7.26
CA GLY A 422 6.79 -1.64 7.25
C GLY A 422 7.31 -2.19 8.58
N ALA A 423 8.46 -2.82 8.52
CA ALA A 423 9.15 -3.44 9.64
C ALA A 423 10.11 -2.42 10.29
N SER A 424 9.56 -1.38 10.92
CA SER A 424 10.33 -0.42 11.71
C SER A 424 9.47 0.25 12.78
N GLU A 425 10.12 0.81 13.82
CA GLU A 425 9.45 1.58 14.86
C GLU A 425 8.76 2.84 14.33
N ASN A 426 9.27 3.42 13.25
CA ASN A 426 8.68 4.60 12.62
C ASN A 426 7.23 4.36 12.17
N PHE A 427 6.94 3.17 11.64
CA PHE A 427 5.57 2.79 11.28
C PHE A 427 4.68 2.58 12.51
N VAL A 428 5.25 2.09 13.61
CA VAL A 428 4.54 1.97 14.91
C VAL A 428 4.18 3.35 15.43
N ILE A 429 5.13 4.30 15.43
CA ILE A 429 4.93 5.69 15.83
C ILE A 429 3.88 6.35 14.94
N TRP A 430 4.01 6.20 13.62
CA TRP A 430 3.02 6.73 12.67
C TRP A 430 1.61 6.19 12.93
N GLY A 431 1.47 4.90 13.14
CA GLY A 431 0.20 4.27 13.50
C GLY A 431 -0.38 4.78 14.81
N ALA A 432 0.46 4.90 15.85
CA ALA A 432 0.08 5.42 17.16
C ALA A 432 -0.39 6.87 17.09
N MET A 433 0.33 7.75 16.38
CA MET A 433 -0.04 9.16 16.18
C MET A 433 -1.42 9.29 15.53
N ASN A 434 -1.67 8.52 14.47
CA ASN A 434 -2.96 8.51 13.79
C ASN A 434 -4.08 7.92 14.65
N GLY A 435 -3.79 6.87 15.44
CA GLY A 435 -4.71 6.31 16.42
C GLY A 435 -5.08 7.30 17.51
N CYS A 436 -4.10 7.98 18.10
CA CYS A 436 -4.32 9.04 19.08
C CYS A 436 -5.12 10.20 18.50
N ALA A 437 -4.83 10.63 17.27
CA ALA A 437 -5.57 11.69 16.61
C ALA A 437 -7.05 11.33 16.38
N LEU A 438 -7.34 10.09 16.00
CA LEU A 438 -8.71 9.59 15.90
C LEU A 438 -9.42 9.61 17.27
N LEU A 439 -8.71 9.26 18.34
CA LEU A 439 -9.23 9.29 19.69
C LEU A 439 -9.50 10.74 20.15
N VAL A 440 -8.54 11.64 19.97
CA VAL A 440 -8.69 13.08 20.27
C VAL A 440 -9.89 13.63 19.49
N TYR A 441 -9.96 13.39 18.18
CA TYR A 441 -11.07 13.87 17.37
C TYR A 441 -12.42 13.32 17.81
N LYS A 442 -12.49 12.06 18.26
CA LYS A 442 -13.72 11.44 18.77
C LYS A 442 -14.33 12.22 19.95
N TYR A 443 -13.49 12.75 20.84
CA TYR A 443 -13.95 13.56 21.97
C TYR A 443 -14.12 15.01 21.59
N TRP A 444 -13.20 15.58 20.81
CA TRP A 444 -13.24 16.95 20.31
C TRP A 444 -14.56 17.30 19.63
N LYS A 445 -15.04 16.47 18.74
CA LYS A 445 -16.30 16.72 18.00
C LYS A 445 -17.55 16.83 18.89
N ARG A 446 -17.48 16.39 20.16
CA ARG A 446 -18.61 16.47 21.09
C ARG A 446 -18.72 17.84 21.74
N ILE A 447 -17.59 18.51 21.96
CA ILE A 447 -17.48 19.77 22.67
C ILE A 447 -17.26 20.96 21.74
N SER A 448 -16.73 20.72 20.54
CA SER A 448 -16.31 21.78 19.61
C SER A 448 -17.50 22.40 18.86
N PHE A 449 -17.69 23.71 19.03
CA PHE A 449 -18.59 24.50 18.19
C PHE A 449 -18.07 24.62 16.76
N TYR A 450 -16.76 24.68 16.58
CA TYR A 450 -16.08 24.75 15.28
C TYR A 450 -16.43 23.56 14.37
N GLU A 451 -16.53 22.35 14.91
CA GLU A 451 -16.91 21.15 14.13
C GLU A 451 -18.33 21.23 13.54
N LYS A 452 -19.22 21.96 14.18
CA LYS A 452 -20.61 22.17 13.72
C LYS A 452 -20.71 23.21 12.61
N SER A 453 -19.72 24.11 12.47
CA SER A 453 -19.71 25.15 11.46
C SER A 453 -19.55 24.58 10.05
N THR A 454 -20.37 25.04 9.11
CA THR A 454 -20.35 24.70 7.67
C THR A 454 -19.95 25.87 6.78
N THR A 455 -19.48 26.98 7.36
CA THR A 455 -19.01 28.15 6.59
C THR A 455 -17.81 27.72 5.70
N TRP A 456 -17.63 28.45 4.60
CA TRP A 456 -16.51 28.14 3.68
C TRP A 456 -15.16 28.28 4.37
N LEU A 457 -14.99 29.27 5.24
CA LEU A 457 -13.76 29.51 6.00
C LEU A 457 -13.48 28.35 6.99
N ALA A 458 -14.50 27.93 7.75
CA ALA A 458 -14.38 26.79 8.65
C ALA A 458 -14.05 25.50 7.88
N THR A 459 -14.67 25.30 6.72
CA THR A 459 -14.40 24.14 5.84
C THR A 459 -12.96 24.18 5.33
N PHE A 460 -12.48 25.33 4.87
CA PHE A 460 -11.09 25.53 4.44
C PHE A 460 -10.11 25.17 5.58
N TRP A 461 -10.30 25.72 6.77
CA TRP A 461 -9.43 25.45 7.91
C TRP A 461 -9.47 23.99 8.36
N LYS A 462 -10.62 23.33 8.34
CA LYS A 462 -10.74 21.90 8.63
C LYS A 462 -9.91 21.06 7.65
N ILE A 463 -10.02 21.33 6.35
CA ILE A 463 -9.23 20.65 5.31
C ILE A 463 -7.75 20.94 5.52
N PHE A 464 -7.38 22.21 5.70
CA PHE A 464 -6.00 22.65 5.85
C PHE A 464 -5.33 21.99 7.08
N LEU A 465 -5.98 22.05 8.25
CA LEU A 465 -5.45 21.43 9.47
C LEU A 465 -5.35 19.91 9.35
N THR A 466 -6.36 19.27 8.77
CA THR A 466 -6.34 17.82 8.56
C THR A 466 -5.21 17.41 7.60
N PHE A 467 -5.06 18.12 6.49
CA PHE A 467 -3.99 17.88 5.53
C PHE A 467 -2.61 18.04 6.17
N ASN A 468 -2.37 19.14 6.90
CA ASN A 468 -1.09 19.39 7.54
C ASN A 468 -0.79 18.38 8.65
N PHE A 469 -1.78 17.95 9.45
CA PHE A 469 -1.60 16.89 10.44
C PHE A 469 -1.19 15.57 9.76
N ILE A 470 -1.87 15.17 8.71
CA ILE A 470 -1.53 13.95 7.97
C ILE A 470 -0.15 14.06 7.33
N THR A 471 0.20 15.22 6.77
CA THR A 471 1.54 15.49 6.22
C THR A 471 2.61 15.40 7.28
N PHE A 472 2.37 16.00 8.46
CA PHE A 472 3.27 15.92 9.61
C PHE A 472 3.54 14.47 10.04
N THR A 473 2.49 13.64 10.16
CA THR A 473 2.70 12.24 10.56
C THR A 473 3.52 11.44 9.53
N ARG A 474 3.54 11.86 8.26
CA ARG A 474 4.30 11.21 7.18
C ARG A 474 5.81 11.44 7.25
N VAL A 475 6.29 12.32 8.10
CA VAL A 475 7.73 12.45 8.36
C VAL A 475 8.31 11.09 8.79
N TRP A 476 7.62 10.39 9.69
CA TRP A 476 8.01 9.03 10.11
C TRP A 476 7.85 7.97 9.01
N PHE A 477 6.89 8.15 8.10
CA PHE A 477 6.71 7.23 6.97
C PHE A 477 7.84 7.35 5.93
N LYS A 478 8.31 8.58 5.64
CA LYS A 478 9.39 8.82 4.66
C LYS A 478 10.73 8.28 5.11
N LEU A 479 10.99 8.23 6.41
CA LEU A 479 12.25 7.73 6.97
C LEU A 479 12.62 6.30 6.60
N ASP A 480 11.63 5.43 6.53
CA ASP A 480 11.88 4.04 6.18
C ASP A 480 12.34 3.89 4.71
N GLU A 481 11.96 4.83 3.84
CA GLU A 481 12.50 4.93 2.48
C GLU A 481 13.99 5.29 2.49
N VAL A 482 14.42 6.15 3.42
CA VAL A 482 15.83 6.54 3.57
C VAL A 482 16.70 5.37 3.97
N ARG A 483 16.25 4.57 4.95
CA ARG A 483 16.99 3.40 5.43
C ARG A 483 17.20 2.33 4.35
N LYS A 484 16.31 2.24 3.37
CA LYS A 484 16.32 1.21 2.31
C LYS A 484 16.80 1.72 0.96
N GLY A 485 17.03 3.03 0.83
CA GLY A 485 17.47 3.66 -0.41
C GLY A 485 18.98 3.56 -0.64
N PRO A 486 19.48 4.07 -1.78
CA PRO A 486 20.90 4.06 -2.12
C PRO A 486 21.80 4.79 -1.11
N PHE A 487 21.22 5.53 -0.16
CA PHE A 487 21.94 6.19 0.94
C PHE A 487 22.51 5.22 1.98
N ASN A 488 22.05 3.97 2.08
CA ASN A 488 22.73 2.94 2.87
C ASN A 488 24.11 2.57 2.29
N GLU A 489 24.34 2.82 1.01
CA GLU A 489 25.66 2.67 0.38
C GLU A 489 26.59 3.87 0.70
N THR A 490 26.06 5.00 1.15
CA THR A 490 26.82 6.22 1.50
C THR A 490 27.28 6.27 2.95
N GLY A 491 27.01 5.23 3.76
CA GLY A 491 27.61 5.08 5.10
C GLY A 491 27.11 6.07 6.17
N LEU A 492 25.88 6.61 6.02
CA LEU A 492 25.20 7.26 7.14
C LEU A 492 24.96 6.21 8.23
N ALA A 493 25.59 6.39 9.38
CA ALA A 493 25.40 5.51 10.52
C ALA A 493 23.91 5.44 10.88
N ASP A 494 23.41 4.25 11.24
CA ASP A 494 22.00 4.03 11.60
C ASP A 494 21.46 5.03 12.63
N ALA A 495 22.33 5.50 13.55
CA ALA A 495 22.03 6.54 14.54
C ALA A 495 21.70 7.91 13.93
N GLU A 496 22.27 8.27 12.77
CA GLU A 496 21.96 9.53 12.09
C GLU A 496 20.62 9.42 11.33
N ALA A 497 20.32 8.24 10.80
CA ALA A 497 19.03 7.97 10.18
C ALA A 497 17.88 8.05 11.21
N ASP A 498 18.07 7.56 12.43
CA ASP A 498 17.06 7.60 13.50
C ASP A 498 16.81 9.02 14.01
N ALA A 499 17.81 9.88 13.99
CA ALA A 499 17.67 11.28 14.37
C ALA A 499 17.00 12.15 13.29
N TYR A 500 16.88 11.66 12.05
CA TYR A 500 16.40 12.42 10.90
C TYR A 500 15.02 13.10 11.10
N PRO A 501 13.94 12.48 11.63
CA PRO A 501 12.68 13.18 11.85
C PRO A 501 12.83 14.36 12.77
N ILE A 502 13.57 14.15 13.84
CA ILE A 502 13.79 15.17 14.87
C ILE A 502 14.66 16.28 14.29
N GLN A 503 15.68 15.97 13.52
CA GLN A 503 16.53 16.95 12.84
C GLN A 503 15.73 17.77 11.82
N LEU A 504 14.92 17.13 10.97
CA LEU A 504 14.05 17.80 10.02
C LEU A 504 13.07 18.75 10.73
N LEU A 505 12.42 18.28 11.80
CA LEU A 505 11.48 19.09 12.57
C LEU A 505 12.17 20.26 13.29
N LYS A 506 13.37 20.03 13.86
CA LYS A 506 14.19 21.10 14.44
C LYS A 506 14.56 22.13 13.39
N ARG A 507 14.96 21.69 12.20
CA ARG A 507 15.30 22.60 11.10
C ARG A 507 14.12 23.45 10.68
N ILE A 508 12.93 22.86 10.51
CA ILE A 508 11.69 23.58 10.20
C ILE A 508 11.38 24.60 11.30
N TRP A 509 11.56 24.25 12.58
CA TRP A 509 11.18 25.10 13.70
C TRP A 509 12.16 26.23 13.98
N TYR A 510 13.47 25.94 14.02
CA TYR A 510 14.49 26.91 14.43
C TYR A 510 15.03 27.77 13.27
N ASN A 511 14.95 27.28 12.04
CA ASN A 511 15.48 27.94 10.85
C ASN A 511 14.39 28.22 9.81
N PHE A 512 13.21 28.61 10.27
CA PHE A 512 12.12 29.03 9.39
C PHE A 512 12.38 30.45 8.87
N ASP A 513 13.53 30.61 8.19
CA ASP A 513 13.90 31.90 7.60
C ASP A 513 13.12 32.11 6.30
N PHE A 514 12.21 33.10 6.31
CA PHE A 514 11.49 33.51 5.14
C PHE A 514 12.05 34.82 4.61
N SER A 515 12.90 34.74 3.57
CA SER A 515 13.33 35.86 2.78
C SER A 515 12.54 35.89 1.46
N VAL A 516 12.00 37.06 1.08
CA VAL A 516 11.26 37.21 -0.19
C VAL A 516 12.17 36.93 -1.37
N ALA A 517 13.43 37.38 -1.33
CA ALA A 517 14.41 37.13 -2.39
C ALA A 517 14.65 35.62 -2.56
N TYR A 518 14.96 34.93 -1.47
CA TYR A 518 15.15 33.48 -1.50
C TYR A 518 13.91 32.72 -1.98
N PHE A 519 12.71 33.18 -1.55
CA PHE A 519 11.46 32.54 -1.98
C PHE A 519 11.23 32.71 -3.50
N LEU A 520 11.57 33.86 -4.07
CA LEU A 520 11.48 34.07 -5.52
C LEU A 520 12.49 33.20 -6.28
N ASP A 521 13.73 33.13 -5.80
CA ASP A 521 14.74 32.24 -6.39
C ASP A 521 14.32 30.77 -6.31
N PHE A 522 13.79 30.33 -5.18
CA PHE A 522 13.23 29.00 -4.98
C PHE A 522 12.11 28.70 -5.99
N ILE A 523 11.19 29.63 -6.23
CA ILE A 523 10.14 29.46 -7.24
C ILE A 523 10.74 29.33 -8.64
N VAL A 524 11.75 30.10 -8.98
CA VAL A 524 12.41 30.06 -10.30
C VAL A 524 13.13 28.71 -10.49
N VAL A 525 13.88 28.26 -9.49
CA VAL A 525 14.62 26.98 -9.54
C VAL A 525 13.68 25.78 -9.65
N TYR A 526 12.60 25.77 -8.87
CA TYR A 526 11.68 24.65 -8.78
C TYR A 526 10.33 24.89 -9.48
N GLN A 527 10.26 25.82 -10.46
CA GLN A 527 9.00 26.19 -11.13
C GLN A 527 8.21 25.00 -11.68
N ASN A 528 8.85 24.06 -12.36
CA ASN A 528 8.18 22.91 -12.97
C ASN A 528 7.59 21.94 -11.93
N PRO A 529 8.35 21.47 -10.92
CA PRO A 529 7.78 20.69 -9.81
C PRO A 529 6.65 21.41 -9.07
N LEU A 530 6.79 22.70 -8.80
CA LEU A 530 5.77 23.48 -8.12
C LEU A 530 4.49 23.59 -8.95
N ILE A 531 4.59 23.81 -10.27
CA ILE A 531 3.43 23.81 -11.18
C ILE A 531 2.73 22.45 -11.15
N ILE A 532 3.48 21.34 -11.26
CA ILE A 532 2.92 19.99 -11.22
C ILE A 532 2.25 19.71 -9.87
N MET A 533 2.88 20.11 -8.76
CA MET A 533 2.30 19.98 -7.43
C MET A 533 0.97 20.75 -7.32
N VAL A 534 0.95 22.01 -7.73
CA VAL A 534 -0.26 22.86 -7.69
C VAL A 534 -1.35 22.28 -8.58
N CYS A 535 -1.03 21.88 -9.82
CA CYS A 535 -1.97 21.20 -10.72
C CYS A 535 -2.52 19.91 -10.10
N GLY A 536 -1.66 19.11 -9.47
CA GLY A 536 -2.06 17.93 -8.72
C GLY A 536 -3.08 18.23 -7.60
N PHE A 537 -2.84 19.28 -6.81
CA PHE A 537 -3.78 19.74 -5.79
C PHE A 537 -5.09 20.25 -6.39
N ILE A 538 -5.05 21.07 -7.44
CA ILE A 538 -6.26 21.58 -8.12
C ILE A 538 -7.12 20.41 -8.60
N VAL A 539 -6.55 19.47 -9.36
CA VAL A 539 -7.28 18.29 -9.86
C VAL A 539 -7.82 17.45 -8.72
N HIS A 540 -7.05 17.28 -7.64
CA HIS A 540 -7.51 16.55 -6.45
C HIS A 540 -8.72 17.25 -5.82
N MET A 541 -8.71 18.56 -5.73
CA MET A 541 -9.77 19.39 -5.12
C MET A 541 -11.00 19.60 -6.02
N LEU A 542 -10.98 19.20 -7.30
CA LEU A 542 -12.15 19.32 -8.19
C LEU A 542 -13.36 18.56 -7.64
N PRO A 543 -14.57 19.13 -7.70
CA PRO A 543 -15.81 18.45 -7.32
C PRO A 543 -15.99 17.11 -8.09
N ASN A 544 -16.57 16.11 -7.41
CA ASN A 544 -16.81 14.82 -8.07
C ASN A 544 -17.77 14.94 -9.28
N LYS A 545 -18.65 15.95 -9.29
CA LYS A 545 -19.51 16.25 -10.46
C LYS A 545 -18.68 16.61 -11.68
N VAL A 546 -17.62 17.44 -11.52
CA VAL A 546 -16.72 17.82 -12.62
C VAL A 546 -15.94 16.61 -13.11
N LYS A 547 -15.39 15.80 -12.20
CA LYS A 547 -14.67 14.56 -12.57
C LYS A 547 -15.55 13.60 -13.38
N LYS A 548 -16.79 13.38 -12.94
CA LYS A 548 -17.76 12.55 -13.68
C LYS A 548 -18.16 13.14 -15.03
N LEU A 549 -18.27 14.47 -15.14
CA LEU A 549 -18.57 15.14 -16.40
C LEU A 549 -17.49 14.83 -17.45
N TRP A 550 -16.20 14.93 -17.06
CA TRP A 550 -15.07 14.56 -17.91
C TRP A 550 -15.09 13.08 -18.32
N GLU A 551 -15.33 12.17 -17.37
CA GLU A 551 -15.43 10.73 -17.65
C GLU A 551 -16.57 10.43 -18.64
N ASN A 552 -17.73 11.07 -18.48
CA ASN A 552 -18.87 10.90 -19.37
C ASN A 552 -18.62 11.50 -20.75
N ALA A 553 -18.02 12.69 -20.82
CA ALA A 553 -17.66 13.34 -22.08
C ALA A 553 -16.68 12.49 -22.90
N TYR A 554 -15.64 11.94 -22.23
CA TYR A 554 -14.70 11.03 -22.88
C TYR A 554 -15.38 9.76 -23.38
N SER A 555 -16.24 9.14 -22.57
CA SER A 555 -16.96 7.92 -22.97
C SER A 555 -17.95 8.14 -24.11
N ALA A 556 -18.43 9.36 -24.31
CA ALA A 556 -19.30 9.74 -25.41
C ALA A 556 -18.54 9.93 -26.72
N MET A 557 -17.21 10.16 -26.68
CA MET A 557 -16.41 10.35 -27.90
C MET A 557 -16.42 9.11 -28.80
N PRO A 558 -16.27 9.27 -30.12
CA PRO A 558 -15.98 8.16 -31.02
C PRO A 558 -14.68 7.44 -30.62
N ILE A 559 -14.60 6.13 -30.84
CA ILE A 559 -13.44 5.32 -30.44
C ILE A 559 -12.13 5.83 -31.06
N TRP A 560 -12.16 6.28 -32.32
CA TRP A 560 -10.96 6.83 -32.95
C TRP A 560 -10.46 8.11 -32.27
N MET A 561 -11.36 8.99 -31.79
CA MET A 561 -10.96 10.17 -31.01
C MET A 561 -10.37 9.79 -29.65
N GLN A 562 -10.94 8.77 -29.00
CA GLN A 562 -10.36 8.22 -27.75
C GLN A 562 -8.96 7.66 -28.02
N ALA A 563 -8.74 6.93 -29.11
CA ALA A 563 -7.44 6.40 -29.49
C ALA A 563 -6.41 7.50 -29.75
N ILE A 564 -6.77 8.56 -30.49
CA ILE A 564 -5.90 9.72 -30.72
C ILE A 564 -5.55 10.41 -29.40
N SER A 565 -6.54 10.65 -28.54
CA SER A 565 -6.29 11.30 -27.25
C SER A 565 -5.36 10.47 -26.35
N VAL A 566 -5.52 9.16 -26.32
CA VAL A 566 -4.60 8.25 -25.61
C VAL A 566 -3.20 8.31 -26.22
N GLY A 567 -3.08 8.29 -27.54
CA GLY A 567 -1.79 8.43 -28.23
C GLY A 567 -1.05 9.74 -27.86
N ILE A 568 -1.77 10.88 -27.88
CA ILE A 568 -1.21 12.18 -27.46
C ILE A 568 -0.76 12.13 -26.00
N ILE A 569 -1.58 11.58 -25.12
CA ILE A 569 -1.24 11.49 -23.69
C ILE A 569 -0.02 10.58 -23.48
N ILE A 570 0.10 9.47 -24.19
CA ILE A 570 1.27 8.58 -24.12
C ILE A 570 2.53 9.32 -24.56
N ILE A 571 2.48 10.12 -25.63
CA ILE A 571 3.61 10.95 -26.10
C ILE A 571 4.01 11.95 -24.99
N LEU A 572 3.05 12.64 -24.38
CA LEU A 572 3.31 13.58 -23.28
C LEU A 572 3.89 12.89 -22.05
N ILE A 573 3.36 11.72 -21.69
CA ILE A 573 3.89 10.90 -20.60
C ILE A 573 5.33 10.49 -20.91
N TYR A 574 5.62 10.05 -22.13
CA TYR A 574 6.97 9.66 -22.55
C TYR A 574 7.97 10.82 -22.45
N GLN A 575 7.54 12.05 -22.75
CA GLN A 575 8.39 13.25 -22.57
C GLN A 575 8.65 13.58 -21.09
N ALA A 576 7.72 13.19 -20.19
CA ALA A 576 7.87 13.39 -18.76
C ALA A 576 8.70 12.29 -18.06
N ILE A 577 8.98 11.18 -18.76
CA ILE A 577 9.79 10.09 -18.22
C ILE A 577 11.24 10.56 -18.12
N GLY A 578 11.78 10.62 -16.90
CA GLY A 578 13.20 10.80 -16.66
C GLY A 578 14.03 9.53 -16.97
N ALA A 579 15.35 9.64 -16.94
CA ALA A 579 16.25 8.51 -17.17
C ALA A 579 16.07 7.40 -16.11
N GLU A 580 15.70 7.77 -14.90
CA GLU A 580 15.42 6.86 -13.80
C GLU A 580 13.93 6.87 -13.47
N GLN A 581 13.32 5.68 -13.42
CA GLN A 581 11.95 5.50 -12.97
C GLN A 581 11.97 4.91 -11.56
N PRO A 582 11.60 5.68 -10.52
CA PRO A 582 11.52 5.16 -9.17
C PRO A 582 10.45 4.06 -9.09
N PRO A 583 10.72 2.98 -8.34
CA PRO A 583 9.71 1.94 -8.10
C PRO A 583 8.49 2.54 -7.39
N PHE A 584 7.36 1.83 -7.44
CA PHE A 584 6.20 2.23 -6.66
C PHE A 584 6.53 2.20 -5.17
N VAL A 585 6.12 3.23 -4.41
CA VAL A 585 6.46 3.39 -2.97
C VAL A 585 6.18 2.12 -2.16
N TYR A 586 5.04 1.48 -2.35
CA TYR A 586 4.68 0.27 -1.61
C TYR A 586 5.40 -1.02 -2.08
N LEU A 587 6.22 -0.98 -3.12
CA LEU A 587 7.12 -2.09 -3.47
C LEU A 587 8.44 -2.04 -2.68
N GLN A 588 8.69 -0.94 -1.98
CA GLN A 588 9.91 -0.71 -1.20
C GLN A 588 9.78 -1.18 0.26
N PHE A 589 8.55 -1.42 0.75
CA PHE A 589 8.26 -1.77 2.15
C PHE A 589 7.94 -3.25 2.36
#